data_69b965315c622748c5f553d85c331f6d
#
_entry.id   69b965315c622748c5f553d85c331f6d
#
_cell.length_a   1.000
_cell.length_b   1.000
_cell.length_c   1.000
_cell.angle_alpha   90.00
_cell.angle_beta   90.00
_cell.angle_gamma   90.00
#
_symmetry.space_group_name_H-M   'P 1'
#
loop_
_entity.id
_entity.type
_entity.pdbx_description
1 polymer ?
#
loop_
_entity_poly.entity_id
_entity_poly.type
_entity_poly.pdbx_seq_one_letter_code
_entity_poly.pdbx_strand_id
1 'polypeptide(L)'
;IIVSLVGSEMCIRDSYTKGPNGKQMSIFDAAMAYMNAGTPTVIFGGAQYGAGSSRDWAAKGTNLLGVKAVIAESFERIHRSNLVGMGVIPFEFTNGDNRKSLNLTGDETVSISGLDTISPLQEVPCKVTMEDGTIKDINLMCRIDTAIEVEYIEHGGVLHYVLRNLAKAA
;
A
#
# COMPACT_ATOMS: atom_id res chain seq x y z
N ILE A 1 -9.85 -0.26 2.25
CA ILE A 1 -9.88 -1.16 3.41
C ILE A 1 -8.49 -1.30 3.97
N ILE A 2 -8.40 -1.18 5.26
CA ILE A 2 -7.15 -1.08 5.97
C ILE A 2 -6.83 -2.41 6.62
N VAL A 3 -5.67 -2.94 6.28
CA VAL A 3 -5.03 -3.97 7.06
C VAL A 3 -3.74 -3.38 7.58
N SER A 4 -3.66 -3.09 8.87
CA SER A 4 -2.40 -2.72 9.50
C SER A 4 -1.59 -4.00 9.67
N LEU A 5 -0.74 -4.30 8.70
CA LEU A 5 0.19 -5.42 8.77
C LEU A 5 1.50 -4.93 9.36
N VAL A 6 1.65 -5.04 10.67
CA VAL A 6 2.94 -5.01 11.34
C VAL A 6 3.16 -6.39 11.92
N GLY A 7 4.06 -7.17 11.34
CA GLY A 7 4.42 -8.43 11.95
C GLY A 7 4.84 -9.51 10.95
N SER A 8 5.37 -10.57 11.52
CA SER A 8 5.77 -11.79 10.83
C SER A 8 4.58 -12.48 10.14
N GLU A 9 4.85 -13.44 9.27
CA GLU A 9 3.83 -14.27 8.60
C GLU A 9 2.78 -14.87 9.56
N MET A 10 3.13 -15.09 10.82
CA MET A 10 2.19 -15.54 11.87
C MET A 10 1.09 -14.53 12.14
N CYS A 11 1.38 -13.23 12.15
CA CYS A 11 0.37 -12.20 12.42
C CYS A 11 -0.73 -12.12 11.33
N ILE A 12 -0.45 -12.53 10.10
CA ILE A 12 -1.42 -12.52 9.00
C ILE A 12 -2.58 -13.49 9.23
N ARG A 13 -2.32 -14.63 9.88
CA ARG A 13 -3.34 -15.64 10.20
C ARG A 13 -3.98 -15.45 11.57
N ASP A 14 -3.21 -14.91 12.52
CA ASP A 14 -3.64 -14.79 13.92
C ASP A 14 -4.23 -13.43 14.24
N SER A 15 -4.12 -12.44 13.34
CA SER A 15 -4.74 -11.13 13.45
C SER A 15 -6.03 -11.04 12.64
N TYR A 16 -6.98 -10.25 13.12
CA TYR A 16 -8.31 -10.12 12.55
C TYR A 16 -8.53 -8.73 11.95
N THR A 17 -9.34 -8.71 10.91
CA THR A 17 -9.82 -7.48 10.25
C THR A 17 -11.26 -7.68 9.77
N LYS A 18 -11.89 -6.63 9.26
CA LYS A 18 -13.21 -6.73 8.64
C LYS A 18 -13.06 -7.14 7.16
N GLY A 19 -13.85 -8.11 6.75
CA GLY A 19 -13.98 -8.48 5.34
C GLY A 19 -14.99 -7.62 4.58
N PRO A 20 -15.19 -7.88 3.27
CA PRO A 20 -16.09 -7.09 2.41
C PRO A 20 -17.53 -7.03 2.90
N ASN A 21 -17.95 -7.99 3.70
CA ASN A 21 -19.29 -8.10 4.28
C ASN A 21 -19.40 -7.54 5.70
N GLY A 22 -18.38 -6.81 6.18
CA GLY A 22 -18.31 -6.25 7.53
C GLY A 22 -18.04 -7.27 8.64
N LYS A 23 -17.92 -8.57 8.32
CA LYS A 23 -17.63 -9.61 9.31
C LYS A 23 -16.15 -9.64 9.65
N GLN A 24 -15.87 -9.86 10.93
CA GLN A 24 -14.50 -10.10 11.39
C GLN A 24 -13.97 -11.45 10.89
N MET A 25 -12.79 -11.43 10.31
CA MET A 25 -12.10 -12.63 9.81
C MET A 25 -10.58 -12.44 9.89
N SER A 26 -9.81 -13.50 9.63
CA SER A 26 -8.35 -13.37 9.57
C SER A 26 -7.93 -12.39 8.47
N ILE A 27 -6.78 -11.74 8.64
CA ILE A 27 -6.24 -10.84 7.61
C ILE A 27 -6.11 -11.57 6.27
N PHE A 28 -5.66 -12.83 6.28
CA PHE A 28 -5.51 -13.63 5.08
C PHE A 28 -6.87 -13.87 4.38
N ASP A 29 -7.89 -14.31 5.12
CA ASP A 29 -9.20 -14.58 4.53
C ASP A 29 -9.86 -13.31 4.00
N ALA A 30 -9.71 -12.18 4.71
CA ALA A 30 -10.18 -10.88 4.26
C ALA A 30 -9.47 -10.46 2.97
N ALA A 31 -8.15 -10.59 2.90
CA ALA A 31 -7.37 -10.27 1.71
C ALA A 31 -7.84 -11.10 0.51
N MET A 32 -8.03 -12.41 0.69
CA MET A 32 -8.55 -13.29 -0.36
C MET A 32 -9.96 -12.89 -0.80
N ALA A 33 -10.83 -12.55 0.16
CA ALA A 33 -12.20 -12.11 -0.14
C ALA A 33 -12.21 -10.80 -0.94
N TYR A 34 -11.37 -9.80 -0.59
CA TYR A 34 -11.23 -8.55 -1.35
C TYR A 34 -10.64 -8.77 -2.74
N MET A 35 -9.62 -9.60 -2.86
CA MET A 35 -9.04 -9.93 -4.16
C MET A 35 -10.06 -10.62 -5.08
N ASN A 36 -10.85 -11.56 -4.55
CA ASN A 36 -11.92 -12.24 -5.29
C ASN A 36 -13.04 -11.26 -5.72
N ALA A 37 -13.30 -10.23 -4.91
CA ALA A 37 -14.23 -9.16 -5.23
C ALA A 37 -13.65 -8.11 -6.20
N GLY A 38 -12.37 -8.23 -6.59
CA GLY A 38 -11.68 -7.24 -7.42
C GLY A 38 -11.43 -5.90 -6.73
N THR A 39 -11.49 -5.86 -5.40
CA THR A 39 -11.30 -4.64 -4.62
C THR A 39 -9.86 -4.54 -4.12
N PRO A 40 -9.06 -3.59 -4.60
CA PRO A 40 -7.71 -3.37 -4.11
C PRO A 40 -7.73 -2.85 -2.67
N THR A 41 -6.70 -3.20 -1.90
CA THR A 41 -6.57 -2.78 -0.50
C THR A 41 -5.39 -1.84 -0.31
N VAL A 42 -5.43 -1.03 0.76
CA VAL A 42 -4.35 -0.15 1.19
C VAL A 42 -3.99 -0.43 2.65
N ILE A 43 -2.78 -0.06 3.06
CA ILE A 43 -2.32 -0.14 4.45
C ILE A 43 -2.06 1.28 4.95
N PHE A 44 -2.54 1.59 6.15
CA PHE A 44 -2.10 2.77 6.89
C PHE A 44 -1.07 2.38 7.96
N GLY A 45 0.14 2.89 7.80
CA GLY A 45 1.26 2.66 8.70
C GLY A 45 1.59 3.86 9.58
N GLY A 46 2.37 3.61 10.63
CA GLY A 46 2.98 4.66 11.44
C GLY A 46 4.36 5.06 10.96
N ALA A 47 5.16 5.65 11.87
CA ALA A 47 6.52 6.05 11.58
C ALA A 47 7.44 4.84 11.37
N GLN A 48 8.42 4.98 10.50
CA GLN A 48 9.42 3.97 10.14
C GLN A 48 8.80 2.62 9.73
N TYR A 49 7.77 2.66 8.89
CA TYR A 49 7.11 1.46 8.40
C TYR A 49 8.13 0.53 7.72
N GLY A 50 8.11 -0.74 8.16
CA GLY A 50 9.05 -1.76 7.67
C GLY A 50 10.34 -1.90 8.48
N ALA A 51 10.56 -1.13 9.56
CA ALA A 51 11.76 -1.24 10.40
C ALA A 51 11.92 -2.60 11.08
N GLY A 52 10.84 -3.36 11.27
CA GLY A 52 10.88 -4.70 11.84
C GLY A 52 11.46 -5.77 10.91
N SER A 53 11.41 -5.56 9.60
CA SER A 53 12.02 -6.45 8.60
C SER A 53 12.27 -5.69 7.29
N SER A 54 13.51 -5.52 6.95
CA SER A 54 13.95 -4.91 5.68
C SER A 54 14.07 -5.93 4.53
N ARG A 55 13.49 -7.12 4.68
CA ARG A 55 13.56 -8.16 3.65
C ARG A 55 12.48 -7.94 2.59
N ASP A 56 12.82 -8.25 1.34
CA ASP A 56 11.92 -8.24 0.19
C ASP A 56 10.66 -9.11 0.39
N TRP A 57 10.76 -10.20 1.14
CA TRP A 57 9.64 -11.06 1.50
C TRP A 57 8.51 -10.33 2.24
N ALA A 58 8.82 -9.35 3.09
CA ALA A 58 7.80 -8.55 3.76
C ALA A 58 6.98 -7.72 2.75
N ALA A 59 7.65 -7.10 1.78
CA ALA A 59 6.99 -6.38 0.70
C ALA A 59 6.26 -7.31 -0.28
N LYS A 60 6.84 -8.49 -0.56
CA LYS A 60 6.19 -9.52 -1.39
C LYS A 60 4.90 -10.03 -0.75
N GLY A 61 4.91 -10.30 0.55
CA GLY A 61 3.70 -10.68 1.28
C GLY A 61 2.60 -9.63 1.18
N THR A 62 2.95 -8.37 1.28
CA THR A 62 2.04 -7.23 1.09
C THR A 62 1.38 -7.27 -0.30
N ASN A 63 2.16 -7.44 -1.36
CA ASN A 63 1.62 -7.54 -2.72
C ASN A 63 0.74 -8.80 -2.91
N LEU A 64 1.16 -9.95 -2.37
CA LEU A 64 0.40 -11.21 -2.46
C LEU A 64 -0.96 -11.15 -1.76
N LEU A 65 -1.13 -10.26 -0.79
CA LEU A 65 -2.41 -9.98 -0.13
C LEU A 65 -3.26 -8.95 -0.88
N GLY A 66 -2.90 -8.59 -2.12
CA GLY A 66 -3.68 -7.66 -2.94
C GLY A 66 -3.54 -6.19 -2.56
N VAL A 67 -2.60 -5.85 -1.68
CA VAL A 67 -2.33 -4.46 -1.30
C VAL A 67 -1.66 -3.73 -2.46
N LYS A 68 -2.20 -2.57 -2.83
CA LYS A 68 -1.68 -1.75 -3.93
C LYS A 68 -0.90 -0.52 -3.45
N ALA A 69 -1.20 -0.05 -2.27
CA ALA A 69 -0.52 1.10 -1.69
C ALA A 69 -0.32 0.95 -0.18
N VAL A 70 0.76 1.52 0.32
CA VAL A 70 1.01 1.70 1.75
C VAL A 70 1.13 3.19 2.01
N ILE A 71 0.33 3.72 2.94
CA ILE A 71 0.33 5.12 3.34
C ILE A 71 0.86 5.17 4.78
N ALA A 72 2.01 5.77 5.00
CA ALA A 72 2.68 5.77 6.30
C ALA A 72 3.17 7.16 6.70
N GLU A 73 3.52 7.35 7.96
CA GLU A 73 4.15 8.59 8.42
C GLU A 73 5.60 8.71 7.91
N SER A 74 6.29 7.58 7.78
CA SER A 74 7.61 7.47 7.16
C SER A 74 7.94 5.99 6.92
N PHE A 75 8.95 5.72 6.09
CA PHE A 75 9.39 4.38 5.76
C PHE A 75 10.83 4.10 6.22
N GLU A 76 11.09 2.84 6.57
CA GLU A 76 12.44 2.33 6.55
C GLU A 76 12.93 2.29 5.08
N ARG A 77 14.15 2.77 4.83
CA ARG A 77 14.66 3.03 3.47
C ARG A 77 14.66 1.79 2.56
N ILE A 78 15.12 0.65 3.08
CA ILE A 78 15.21 -0.59 2.29
C ILE A 78 13.80 -1.13 2.02
N HIS A 79 12.92 -1.08 3.02
CA HIS A 79 11.54 -1.56 2.87
C HIS A 79 10.75 -0.74 1.86
N ARG A 80 10.92 0.60 1.84
CA ARG A 80 10.34 1.46 0.80
C ARG A 80 10.73 0.99 -0.61
N SER A 81 12.05 0.76 -0.83
CA SER A 81 12.54 0.30 -2.13
C SER A 81 12.00 -1.09 -2.49
N ASN A 82 11.87 -1.98 -1.50
CA ASN A 82 11.30 -3.31 -1.70
C ASN A 82 9.81 -3.25 -2.07
N LEU A 83 9.02 -2.35 -1.48
CA LEU A 83 7.61 -2.14 -1.86
C LEU A 83 7.50 -1.76 -3.33
N VAL A 84 8.27 -0.76 -3.78
CA VAL A 84 8.32 -0.35 -5.18
C VAL A 84 8.75 -1.50 -6.09
N GLY A 85 9.80 -2.23 -5.71
CA GLY A 85 10.28 -3.40 -6.44
C GLY A 85 9.25 -4.52 -6.58
N MET A 86 8.31 -4.62 -5.63
CA MET A 86 7.21 -5.59 -5.66
C MET A 86 5.91 -5.03 -6.26
N GLY A 87 5.90 -3.80 -6.79
CA GLY A 87 4.74 -3.19 -7.42
C GLY A 87 3.70 -2.65 -6.45
N VAL A 88 4.12 -2.28 -5.23
CA VAL A 88 3.29 -1.62 -4.20
C VAL A 88 3.75 -0.18 -4.06
N ILE A 89 2.83 0.78 -4.17
CA ILE A 89 3.18 2.20 -4.13
C ILE A 89 3.28 2.68 -2.68
N PRO A 90 4.44 3.18 -2.23
CA PRO A 90 4.57 3.81 -0.93
C PRO A 90 4.16 5.29 -0.99
N PHE A 91 3.33 5.72 -0.05
CA PHE A 91 2.94 7.12 0.15
C PHE A 91 3.24 7.56 1.57
N GLU A 92 3.66 8.79 1.74
CA GLU A 92 3.78 9.43 3.05
C GLU A 92 2.68 10.47 3.25
N PHE A 93 2.17 10.54 4.48
CA PHE A 93 1.30 11.63 4.89
C PHE A 93 2.06 12.96 4.81
N THR A 94 1.38 14.00 4.36
CA THR A 94 1.89 15.38 4.35
C THR A 94 1.24 16.20 5.48
N ASN A 95 1.72 17.42 5.70
CA ASN A 95 1.13 18.40 6.62
C ASN A 95 0.97 17.93 8.09
N GLY A 96 1.70 16.92 8.51
CA GLY A 96 1.59 16.36 9.87
C GLY A 96 0.38 15.43 10.08
N ASP A 97 -0.32 15.09 9.02
CA ASP A 97 -1.38 14.09 9.07
C ASP A 97 -0.83 12.72 9.42
N ASN A 98 -1.65 11.93 10.07
CA ASN A 98 -1.35 10.55 10.41
C ASN A 98 -2.65 9.78 10.70
N ARG A 99 -2.52 8.47 10.88
CA ARG A 99 -3.65 7.60 11.16
C ARG A 99 -4.49 8.06 12.36
N LYS A 100 -3.84 8.60 13.39
CA LYS A 100 -4.53 9.04 14.63
C LYS A 100 -5.22 10.39 14.44
N SER A 101 -4.54 11.39 13.80
CA SER A 101 -5.13 12.72 13.55
C SER A 101 -6.36 12.63 12.64
N LEU A 102 -6.33 11.69 11.70
CA LEU A 102 -7.43 11.42 10.79
C LEU A 102 -8.50 10.48 11.38
N ASN A 103 -8.31 9.94 12.59
CA ASN A 103 -9.20 8.97 13.24
C ASN A 103 -9.54 7.78 12.33
N LEU A 104 -8.52 7.21 11.66
CA LEU A 104 -8.73 6.07 10.78
C LEU A 104 -8.91 4.78 11.58
N THR A 105 -9.96 4.04 11.30
CA THR A 105 -10.42 2.84 12.04
C THR A 105 -10.19 1.54 11.27
N GLY A 106 -10.16 1.61 9.93
CA GLY A 106 -10.00 0.44 9.08
C GLY A 106 -11.19 0.15 8.16
N ASP A 107 -12.22 0.98 8.21
CA ASP A 107 -13.45 0.82 7.44
C ASP A 107 -13.59 1.85 6.32
N GLU A 108 -12.56 2.68 6.12
CA GLU A 108 -12.58 3.77 5.16
C GLU A 108 -12.41 3.25 3.73
N THR A 109 -12.99 3.98 2.80
CA THR A 109 -12.70 3.85 1.37
C THR A 109 -11.72 4.94 0.96
N VAL A 110 -10.62 4.52 0.30
CA VAL A 110 -9.56 5.44 -0.12
C VAL A 110 -9.58 5.55 -1.64
N SER A 111 -9.55 6.79 -2.13
CA SER A 111 -9.42 7.10 -3.55
C SER A 111 -8.23 8.03 -3.75
N ILE A 112 -7.20 7.55 -4.45
CA ILE A 112 -6.00 8.31 -4.80
C ILE A 112 -6.08 8.66 -6.27
N SER A 113 -5.97 9.94 -6.60
CA SER A 113 -6.05 10.45 -7.97
C SER A 113 -4.67 10.85 -8.49
N GLY A 114 -4.53 10.99 -9.82
CA GLY A 114 -3.28 11.45 -10.43
C GLY A 114 -2.21 10.36 -10.55
N LEU A 115 -2.61 9.09 -10.54
CA LEU A 115 -1.68 7.96 -10.69
C LEU A 115 -1.42 7.57 -12.15
N ASP A 116 -2.18 8.14 -13.12
CA ASP A 116 -2.02 7.84 -14.54
C ASP A 116 -0.70 8.39 -15.12
N THR A 117 -0.14 9.41 -14.48
CA THR A 117 1.12 10.05 -14.87
C THR A 117 1.97 10.32 -13.63
N ILE A 118 2.41 9.24 -12.97
CA ILE A 118 3.23 9.35 -11.77
C ILE A 118 4.61 9.93 -12.12
N SER A 119 5.02 10.96 -11.37
CA SER A 119 6.38 11.48 -11.37
C SER A 119 7.05 11.22 -10.02
N PRO A 120 8.38 11.10 -9.98
CA PRO A 120 9.09 10.95 -8.71
C PRO A 120 8.77 12.06 -7.72
N LEU A 121 8.53 11.69 -6.46
CA LEU A 121 8.25 12.61 -5.36
C LEU A 121 7.06 13.56 -5.63
N GLN A 122 6.08 13.10 -6.36
CA GLN A 122 4.87 13.86 -6.65
C GLN A 122 3.92 13.86 -5.45
N GLU A 123 3.35 15.02 -5.14
CA GLU A 123 2.17 15.10 -4.28
C GLU A 123 0.92 14.71 -5.07
N VAL A 124 0.09 13.86 -4.48
CA VAL A 124 -1.15 13.39 -5.08
C VAL A 124 -2.33 13.61 -4.14
N PRO A 125 -3.49 14.04 -4.65
CA PRO A 125 -4.69 14.17 -3.84
C PRO A 125 -5.25 12.79 -3.49
N CYS A 126 -5.64 12.66 -2.23
CA CYS A 126 -6.25 11.45 -1.69
C CYS A 126 -7.53 11.81 -0.95
N LYS A 127 -8.58 11.11 -1.30
CA LYS A 127 -9.89 11.23 -0.67
C LYS A 127 -10.14 10.02 0.21
N VAL A 128 -10.35 10.25 1.49
CA VAL A 128 -10.69 9.22 2.47
C VAL A 128 -12.15 9.39 2.84
N THR A 129 -12.97 8.42 2.50
CA THR A 129 -14.38 8.37 2.86
C THR A 129 -14.55 7.47 4.08
N MET A 130 -15.02 8.04 5.17
CA MET A 130 -15.26 7.36 6.44
C MET A 130 -16.54 6.51 6.36
N GLU A 131 -16.74 5.59 7.32
CA GLU A 131 -17.93 4.72 7.40
C GLU A 131 -19.23 5.53 7.53
N ASP A 132 -19.19 6.70 8.21
CA ASP A 132 -20.33 7.61 8.36
C ASP A 132 -20.62 8.47 7.11
N GLY A 133 -19.87 8.30 6.04
CA GLY A 133 -19.97 9.09 4.81
C GLY A 133 -19.19 10.41 4.84
N THR A 134 -18.52 10.74 5.94
CA THR A 134 -17.67 11.93 6.02
C THR A 134 -16.48 11.76 5.07
N ILE A 135 -16.18 12.80 4.30
CA ILE A 135 -15.03 12.80 3.36
C ILE A 135 -13.93 13.69 3.92
N LYS A 136 -12.73 13.18 3.93
CA LYS A 136 -11.51 13.94 4.24
C LYS A 136 -10.63 13.99 2.99
N ASP A 137 -10.35 15.18 2.50
CA ASP A 137 -9.42 15.41 1.42
C ASP A 137 -8.03 15.70 2.02
N ILE A 138 -7.06 14.88 1.68
CA ILE A 138 -5.66 15.00 2.12
C ILE A 138 -4.72 14.93 0.92
N ASN A 139 -3.50 15.40 1.09
CA ASN A 139 -2.44 15.19 0.11
C ASN A 139 -1.48 14.11 0.63
N LEU A 140 -0.97 13.31 -0.29
CA LEU A 140 0.04 12.30 -0.01
C LEU A 140 1.27 12.55 -0.87
N MET A 141 2.44 12.37 -0.28
CA MET A 141 3.71 12.36 -1.01
C MET A 141 3.97 10.96 -1.57
N CYS A 142 4.03 10.83 -2.88
CA CYS A 142 4.42 9.58 -3.53
C CYS A 142 5.91 9.34 -3.31
N ARG A 143 6.28 8.24 -2.67
CA ARG A 143 7.67 7.89 -2.36
C ARG A 143 8.26 6.93 -3.39
N ILE A 144 7.97 7.19 -4.65
CA ILE A 144 8.75 6.74 -5.79
C ILE A 144 9.82 7.81 -6.00
N ASP A 145 11.07 7.49 -5.76
CA ASP A 145 12.13 8.50 -5.64
C ASP A 145 12.88 8.71 -6.97
N THR A 146 12.74 7.79 -7.93
CA THR A 146 13.46 7.83 -9.22
C THR A 146 12.59 7.47 -10.41
N ALA A 147 12.97 7.93 -11.61
CA ALA A 147 12.25 7.63 -12.85
C ALA A 147 12.21 6.12 -13.16
N ILE A 148 13.27 5.38 -12.86
CA ILE A 148 13.29 3.92 -13.10
C ILE A 148 12.32 3.18 -12.16
N GLU A 149 12.09 3.70 -10.95
CA GLU A 149 11.11 3.14 -10.04
C GLU A 149 9.67 3.34 -10.55
N VAL A 150 9.40 4.43 -11.29
CA VAL A 150 8.11 4.61 -11.97
C VAL A 150 7.87 3.47 -12.96
N GLU A 151 8.86 3.15 -13.79
CA GLU A 151 8.77 2.02 -14.73
C GLU A 151 8.54 0.69 -14.01
N TYR A 152 9.15 0.47 -12.83
CA TYR A 152 8.88 -0.74 -12.05
C TYR A 152 7.41 -0.83 -11.63
N ILE A 153 6.83 0.26 -11.16
CA ILE A 153 5.41 0.30 -10.75
C ILE A 153 4.48 0.07 -11.96
N GLU A 154 4.72 0.73 -13.09
CA GLU A 154 3.94 0.56 -14.33
C GLU A 154 3.95 -0.88 -14.83
N HIS A 155 5.05 -1.58 -14.61
CA HIS A 155 5.19 -2.98 -15.00
C HIS A 155 4.70 -3.98 -13.94
N GLY A 156 4.30 -3.51 -12.74
CA GLY A 156 3.85 -4.34 -11.63
C GLY A 156 5.01 -4.97 -10.83
N GLY A 157 6.18 -4.35 -10.87
CA GLY A 157 7.38 -4.72 -10.13
C GLY A 157 8.60 -4.95 -10.99
N VAL A 158 9.77 -4.89 -10.36
CA VAL A 158 11.08 -4.98 -11.03
C VAL A 158 11.26 -6.27 -11.84
N LEU A 159 10.77 -7.40 -11.36
CA LEU A 159 10.91 -8.67 -12.06
C LEU A 159 10.14 -8.67 -13.38
N HIS A 160 8.91 -8.19 -13.38
CA HIS A 160 8.10 -8.07 -14.59
C HIS A 160 8.70 -7.07 -15.59
N TYR A 161 9.25 -5.95 -15.11
CA TYR A 161 9.98 -4.99 -15.94
C TYR A 161 11.17 -5.66 -16.66
N VAL A 162 12.03 -6.36 -15.90
CA VAL A 162 13.22 -7.04 -16.47
C VAL A 162 12.81 -8.11 -17.48
N LEU A 163 11.84 -8.96 -17.15
CA LEU A 163 11.38 -10.02 -18.06
C LEU A 163 10.81 -9.47 -19.36
N ARG A 164 10.01 -8.38 -19.30
CA ARG A 164 9.48 -7.74 -20.51
C ARG A 164 10.58 -7.13 -21.39
N ASN A 165 11.62 -6.54 -20.77
CA ASN A 165 12.74 -5.98 -21.52
C ASN A 165 13.58 -7.07 -22.17
N LEU A 166 13.84 -8.18 -21.48
CA LEU A 166 14.51 -9.33 -22.08
C LEU A 166 13.72 -9.92 -23.26
N ALA A 167 12.40 -10.04 -23.12
CA ALA A 167 11.54 -10.56 -24.18
C ALA A 167 11.45 -9.62 -25.40
N LYS A 168 11.67 -8.31 -25.22
CA LYS A 168 11.74 -7.36 -26.36
C LYS A 168 13.10 -7.38 -27.07
N ALA A 169 14.16 -7.81 -26.36
CA ALA A 169 15.53 -7.86 -26.90
C ALA A 169 15.86 -9.20 -27.58
N ALA A 170 15.02 -10.21 -27.44
CA ALA A 170 15.11 -11.53 -28.09
C ALA A 170 14.38 -11.56 -29.42
#